data_c06b4efb94b6f2e9e527fbafc9dfdf9a
#
_entry.id   c06b4efb94b6f2e9e527fbafc9dfdf9a
#
_cell.length_a   1.000
_cell.length_b   1.000
_cell.length_c   1.000
_cell.angle_alpha   90.00
_cell.angle_beta   90.00
_cell.angle_gamma   90.00
#
_symmetry.space_group_name_H-M   'P 1'
#
loop_
_entity.id
_entity.type
_entity.pdbx_description
1 polymer ?
#
loop_
_entity_poly.entity_id
_entity_poly.type
_entity_poly.pdbx_seq_one_letter_code
_entity_poly.pdbx_strand_id
1 'polypeptide(L)'
;MTDRRPMGRPPKARMLYYDDARHAYLYTVEPPPEELDVLHPVDVVSNSMVDTFVFGLGIGRTMSYGTQVGEIWFDGAEDHVANWRARETVLSLLDQGRDPLRMLIDRAHHHGMDFYASLRLAANNLPEDPVRPDFSAPEARQERFALIEEAVTRYGVDGVELDCAYEPNSDPVFRPEHVDAGLVILTDFVRQVRELVDEAARRRGRPIALGVRVLPTPAGNQKAGLDVPVLLEEDLVDFIVPIFYVDENMDQNLPFEALSQLAHRHGCYVYPGVRPFYRKDPDRQSASPAMYRAAATNFLHKGADALYMMQLNWPYCTVEDDTRVLLSYIGDMELMHRRSRHYFITPRLEQAAIWDYTSPLPMELAVVGDGDGQSFTMYVGDDLPTVRRQGLLRSVTLRLHIDNVSRHDCVEVSVNGQQLPASTRTWDPVGYSYAWIGYPLWEILPQSGPNTIEVVLRSRPAQLGGPITLAEAELFVDFVQQRNRSPFDQWS
;
A
#
# COMPACT_ATOMS: atom_id res chain seq x y z
N MET A 1 -5.23 29.16 -15.11
CA MET A 1 -6.11 28.79 -13.99
C MET A 1 -5.65 29.61 -12.81
N THR A 2 -6.48 30.50 -12.28
CA THR A 2 -6.17 31.19 -11.02
C THR A 2 -6.22 30.15 -9.93
N ASP A 3 -5.12 30.03 -9.18
CA ASP A 3 -5.04 29.16 -8.01
C ASP A 3 -6.20 29.52 -7.06
N ARG A 4 -7.17 28.60 -6.90
CA ARG A 4 -8.35 28.82 -6.07
C ARG A 4 -8.03 28.77 -4.59
N ARG A 5 -6.80 28.35 -4.24
CA ARG A 5 -6.38 28.11 -2.87
C ARG A 5 -5.74 29.34 -2.24
N PRO A 6 -6.18 29.75 -1.04
CA PRO A 6 -5.77 31.02 -0.46
C PRO A 6 -4.28 31.09 -0.11
N MET A 7 -3.64 29.93 0.13
CA MET A 7 -2.22 29.84 0.52
C MET A 7 -1.38 29.03 -0.45
N GLY A 8 -1.92 28.72 -1.67
CA GLY A 8 -1.30 27.81 -2.62
C GLY A 8 -1.44 26.34 -2.21
N ARG A 9 -0.87 25.46 -3.02
CA ARG A 9 -0.82 24.02 -2.72
C ARG A 9 0.31 23.72 -1.73
N PRO A 10 0.14 22.72 -0.84
CA PRO A 10 1.25 22.21 -0.05
C PRO A 10 2.35 21.63 -0.96
N PRO A 11 3.62 21.65 -0.52
CA PRO A 11 4.71 21.05 -1.29
C PRO A 11 4.48 19.55 -1.48
N LYS A 12 5.05 19.01 -2.55
CA LYS A 12 5.08 17.56 -2.78
C LYS A 12 5.88 16.86 -1.67
N ALA A 13 5.30 15.86 -1.05
CA ALA A 13 6.03 15.02 -0.10
C ALA A 13 7.10 14.17 -0.82
N ARG A 14 8.21 13.89 -0.14
CA ARG A 14 9.22 12.93 -0.60
C ARG A 14 8.78 11.49 -0.31
N MET A 15 8.19 11.28 0.86
CA MET A 15 7.64 10.00 1.30
C MET A 15 6.69 10.22 2.47
N LEU A 16 5.51 9.62 2.39
CA LEU A 16 4.55 9.57 3.49
C LEU A 16 4.70 8.24 4.22
N TYR A 17 4.57 8.27 5.55
CA TYR A 17 4.56 7.06 6.37
C TYR A 17 3.33 7.05 7.27
N TYR A 18 2.52 6.00 7.15
CA TYR A 18 1.28 5.83 7.92
C TYR A 18 1.48 4.90 9.12
N ASP A 19 0.99 5.35 10.27
CA ASP A 19 0.86 4.56 11.49
C ASP A 19 -0.44 4.90 12.21
N ASP A 20 -1.05 3.94 12.90
CA ASP A 20 -2.28 4.15 13.65
C ASP A 20 -2.12 3.90 15.16
N ALA A 21 -0.90 3.86 15.65
CA ALA A 21 -0.52 3.61 17.04
C ALA A 21 -0.89 2.22 17.59
N ARG A 22 -1.87 1.51 17.03
CA ARG A 22 -2.37 0.24 17.58
C ARG A 22 -1.27 -0.77 17.81
N HIS A 23 -0.43 -0.95 16.80
CA HIS A 23 0.63 -1.96 16.82
C HIS A 23 1.97 -1.42 17.30
N ALA A 24 2.10 -0.10 17.43
CA ALA A 24 3.32 0.53 17.89
C ALA A 24 3.42 0.55 19.43
N TYR A 25 2.39 1.07 20.10
CA TYR A 25 2.42 1.17 21.56
C TYR A 25 1.10 0.83 22.25
N LEU A 26 -0.07 1.02 21.61
CA LEU A 26 -1.36 0.86 22.31
C LEU A 26 -1.60 -0.58 22.78
N TYR A 27 -1.33 -1.59 21.95
CA TYR A 27 -1.59 -2.99 22.27
C TYR A 27 -0.39 -3.72 22.86
N THR A 28 0.82 -3.20 22.67
CA THR A 28 2.07 -3.93 22.93
C THR A 28 2.79 -3.48 24.19
N VAL A 29 2.52 -2.27 24.67
CA VAL A 29 3.16 -1.71 25.86
C VAL A 29 2.24 -1.85 27.06
N GLU A 30 2.77 -2.27 28.21
CA GLU A 30 2.01 -2.30 29.45
C GLU A 30 1.85 -0.87 30.01
N PRO A 31 0.62 -0.44 30.37
CA PRO A 31 0.39 0.86 30.97
C PRO A 31 0.95 0.95 32.39
N PRO A 32 1.48 2.11 32.82
CA PRO A 32 1.63 3.33 32.05
C PRO A 32 2.84 3.26 31.10
N PRO A 33 2.70 3.75 29.85
CA PRO A 33 3.81 3.74 28.88
C PRO A 33 4.88 4.74 29.30
N GLU A 34 6.13 4.46 28.93
CA GLU A 34 7.19 5.45 28.97
C GLU A 34 7.03 6.44 27.79
N GLU A 35 7.62 7.61 27.92
CA GLU A 35 7.55 8.63 26.84
C GLU A 35 8.11 8.08 25.51
N LEU A 36 9.22 7.36 25.60
CA LEU A 36 9.88 6.81 24.42
C LEU A 36 9.01 5.76 23.69
N ASP A 37 8.17 5.03 24.41
CA ASP A 37 7.24 4.07 23.78
C ASP A 37 6.25 4.79 22.86
N VAL A 38 5.71 5.92 23.32
CA VAL A 38 4.73 6.72 22.57
C VAL A 38 5.39 7.43 21.38
N LEU A 39 6.63 7.89 21.52
CA LEU A 39 7.36 8.62 20.48
C LEU A 39 7.99 7.70 19.42
N HIS A 40 8.15 6.43 19.74
CA HIS A 40 8.83 5.43 18.91
C HIS A 40 8.34 5.37 17.45
N PRO A 41 7.03 5.40 17.13
CA PRO A 41 6.56 5.36 15.74
C PRO A 41 7.11 6.49 14.86
N VAL A 42 7.32 7.66 15.44
CA VAL A 42 7.90 8.82 14.75
C VAL A 42 9.42 8.69 14.68
N ASP A 43 10.06 8.26 15.78
CA ASP A 43 11.51 8.16 15.85
C ASP A 43 12.08 7.13 14.90
N VAL A 44 11.40 6.01 14.73
CA VAL A 44 11.86 4.91 13.86
C VAL A 44 11.97 5.31 12.39
N VAL A 45 11.15 6.26 11.93
CA VAL A 45 11.17 6.75 10.55
C VAL A 45 11.90 8.07 10.38
N SER A 46 12.34 8.68 11.47
CA SER A 46 13.11 9.94 11.44
C SER A 46 14.46 9.77 10.73
N ASN A 47 14.97 10.89 10.19
CA ASN A 47 16.26 10.90 9.44
C ASN A 47 16.30 9.92 8.25
N SER A 48 15.15 9.72 7.59
CA SER A 48 15.00 8.92 6.38
C SER A 48 14.46 9.78 5.22
N MET A 49 13.90 9.14 4.19
CA MET A 49 13.18 9.86 3.13
C MET A 49 11.79 10.34 3.58
N VAL A 50 11.29 9.84 4.71
CA VAL A 50 9.99 10.25 5.28
C VAL A 50 10.07 11.71 5.72
N ASP A 51 9.24 12.55 5.11
CA ASP A 51 9.06 13.95 5.48
C ASP A 51 7.62 14.27 5.89
N THR A 52 6.73 13.28 5.82
CA THR A 52 5.33 13.40 6.21
C THR A 52 4.90 12.17 7.02
N PHE A 53 4.60 12.37 8.30
CA PHE A 53 4.06 11.32 9.17
C PHE A 53 2.53 11.40 9.17
N VAL A 54 1.87 10.33 8.75
CA VAL A 54 0.40 10.24 8.68
C VAL A 54 -0.09 9.36 9.81
N PHE A 55 -0.91 9.91 10.68
CA PHE A 55 -1.38 9.22 11.88
C PHE A 55 -2.87 8.92 11.83
N GLY A 56 -3.23 7.64 11.97
CA GLY A 56 -4.60 7.19 12.11
C GLY A 56 -5.17 7.57 13.47
N LEU A 57 -6.09 8.54 13.51
CA LEU A 57 -6.62 9.12 14.74
C LEU A 57 -7.38 8.11 15.61
N GLY A 58 -8.04 7.15 14.99
CA GLY A 58 -8.88 6.18 15.68
C GLY A 58 -9.78 5.40 14.75
N ILE A 59 -10.80 4.79 15.32
CA ILE A 59 -11.79 3.98 14.62
C ILE A 59 -13.19 4.48 14.97
N GLY A 60 -14.00 4.80 13.95
CA GLY A 60 -15.34 5.31 14.18
C GLY A 60 -15.30 6.63 14.95
N ARG A 61 -15.91 6.67 16.13
CA ARG A 61 -15.88 7.80 17.05
C ARG A 61 -14.86 7.65 18.18
N THR A 62 -14.17 6.50 18.26
CA THR A 62 -13.20 6.21 19.30
C THR A 62 -11.79 6.61 18.88
N MET A 63 -11.14 7.44 19.68
CA MET A 63 -9.85 8.08 19.37
C MET A 63 -8.76 7.62 20.32
N SER A 64 -7.53 7.59 19.82
CA SER A 64 -6.33 7.21 20.59
C SER A 64 -5.65 8.41 21.28
N TYR A 65 -6.40 9.49 21.54
CA TYR A 65 -5.89 10.73 22.13
C TYR A 65 -6.99 11.44 22.97
N GLY A 66 -6.64 12.50 23.66
CA GLY A 66 -7.56 13.27 24.51
C GLY A 66 -8.58 14.09 23.71
N THR A 67 -9.45 13.43 22.96
CA THR A 67 -10.51 14.07 22.17
C THR A 67 -11.55 14.75 23.06
N GLN A 68 -12.09 15.88 22.57
CA GLN A 68 -13.24 16.56 23.18
C GLN A 68 -14.56 16.32 22.41
N VAL A 69 -14.47 15.61 21.29
CA VAL A 69 -15.58 15.36 20.36
C VAL A 69 -15.97 13.89 20.35
N GLY A 70 -14.99 13.00 20.24
CA GLY A 70 -15.17 11.56 20.22
C GLY A 70 -15.16 10.92 21.62
N GLU A 71 -14.91 9.63 21.65
CA GLU A 71 -14.73 8.81 22.86
C GLU A 71 -13.29 8.32 22.93
N ILE A 72 -12.79 8.00 24.13
CA ILE A 72 -11.50 7.35 24.28
C ILE A 72 -11.62 5.91 23.77
N TRP A 73 -10.59 5.44 23.10
CA TRP A 73 -10.53 4.12 22.52
C TRP A 73 -10.85 3.02 23.54
N PHE A 74 -11.80 2.15 23.20
CA PHE A 74 -12.30 1.04 24.02
C PHE A 74 -12.93 1.44 25.37
N ASP A 75 -13.44 2.64 25.50
CA ASP A 75 -14.21 2.99 26.69
C ASP A 75 -15.45 2.06 26.82
N GLY A 76 -15.49 1.27 27.91
CA GLY A 76 -16.53 0.27 28.18
C GLY A 76 -16.35 -1.11 27.51
N ALA A 77 -15.25 -1.37 26.81
CA ALA A 77 -14.93 -2.66 26.17
C ALA A 77 -13.66 -3.31 26.76
N GLU A 78 -13.64 -3.54 28.05
CA GLU A 78 -12.45 -3.98 28.80
C GLU A 78 -12.34 -5.51 28.95
N ASP A 79 -13.12 -6.26 28.21
CA ASP A 79 -13.20 -7.73 28.25
C ASP A 79 -11.98 -8.43 27.65
N HIS A 80 -11.12 -7.69 26.91
CA HIS A 80 -9.90 -8.20 26.30
C HIS A 80 -8.68 -7.38 26.71
N VAL A 81 -7.57 -8.07 27.08
CA VAL A 81 -6.35 -7.41 27.59
C VAL A 81 -5.77 -6.37 26.64
N ALA A 82 -5.88 -6.54 25.32
CA ALA A 82 -5.39 -5.56 24.37
C ALA A 82 -6.23 -4.27 24.40
N ASN A 83 -7.56 -4.40 24.52
CA ASN A 83 -8.47 -3.26 24.64
C ASN A 83 -8.22 -2.49 25.94
N TRP A 84 -8.06 -3.23 27.06
CA TRP A 84 -7.68 -2.66 28.34
C TRP A 84 -6.33 -1.91 28.25
N ARG A 85 -5.29 -2.52 27.66
CA ARG A 85 -3.99 -1.85 27.47
C ARG A 85 -4.13 -0.54 26.69
N ALA A 86 -4.82 -0.57 25.55
CA ALA A 86 -5.00 0.60 24.71
C ALA A 86 -5.67 1.75 25.47
N ARG A 87 -6.75 1.44 26.18
CA ARG A 87 -7.49 2.42 26.99
C ARG A 87 -6.63 2.98 28.13
N GLU A 88 -6.05 2.12 28.97
CA GLU A 88 -5.24 2.52 30.11
C GLU A 88 -3.97 3.29 29.69
N THR A 89 -3.39 2.96 28.54
CA THR A 89 -2.26 3.71 27.98
C THR A 89 -2.67 5.16 27.70
N VAL A 90 -3.79 5.38 27.01
CA VAL A 90 -4.27 6.73 26.73
C VAL A 90 -4.62 7.47 28.01
N LEU A 91 -5.41 6.85 28.90
CA LEU A 91 -5.85 7.48 30.14
C LEU A 91 -4.69 7.84 31.08
N SER A 92 -3.72 6.94 31.25
CA SER A 92 -2.55 7.19 32.12
C SER A 92 -1.69 8.36 31.62
N LEU A 93 -1.62 8.58 30.31
CA LEU A 93 -0.95 9.75 29.73
C LEU A 93 -1.75 11.02 29.99
N LEU A 94 -3.06 10.99 29.76
CA LEU A 94 -3.95 12.15 29.98
C LEU A 94 -3.97 12.56 31.46
N ASP A 95 -3.96 11.63 32.41
CA ASP A 95 -3.88 11.91 33.85
C ASP A 95 -2.57 12.60 34.23
N GLN A 96 -1.51 12.39 33.45
CA GLN A 96 -0.22 13.10 33.60
C GLN A 96 -0.21 14.47 32.88
N GLY A 97 -1.33 14.88 32.26
CA GLY A 97 -1.39 16.07 31.42
C GLY A 97 -0.68 15.92 30.07
N ARG A 98 -0.43 14.70 29.61
CA ARG A 98 0.28 14.37 28.37
C ARG A 98 -0.72 13.80 27.36
N ASP A 99 -0.92 14.49 26.25
CA ASP A 99 -1.83 14.05 25.19
C ASP A 99 -1.02 13.33 24.08
N PRO A 100 -1.30 12.05 23.81
CA PRO A 100 -0.54 11.28 22.81
C PRO A 100 -0.45 11.96 21.44
N LEU A 101 -1.56 12.53 20.95
CA LEU A 101 -1.56 13.19 19.64
C LEU A 101 -0.66 14.43 19.65
N ARG A 102 -0.69 15.24 20.70
CA ARG A 102 0.19 16.40 20.84
C ARG A 102 1.65 15.97 20.88
N MET A 103 1.96 14.93 21.68
CA MET A 103 3.32 14.38 21.78
C MET A 103 3.86 13.94 20.42
N LEU A 104 3.07 13.23 19.62
CA LEU A 104 3.45 12.77 18.30
C LEU A 104 3.64 13.91 17.29
N ILE A 105 2.75 14.92 17.30
CA ILE A 105 2.87 16.12 16.45
C ILE A 105 4.18 16.87 16.78
N ASP A 106 4.40 17.16 18.07
CA ASP A 106 5.59 17.89 18.50
C ASP A 106 6.87 17.12 18.16
N ARG A 107 6.83 15.77 18.25
CA ARG A 107 7.97 14.92 17.88
C ARG A 107 8.24 14.90 16.38
N ALA A 108 7.19 14.82 15.55
CA ALA A 108 7.34 14.91 14.10
C ALA A 108 7.94 16.25 13.67
N HIS A 109 7.42 17.36 14.21
CA HIS A 109 7.95 18.70 13.98
C HIS A 109 9.40 18.85 14.46
N HIS A 110 9.75 18.25 15.61
CA HIS A 110 11.15 18.23 16.09
C HIS A 110 12.11 17.59 15.08
N HIS A 111 11.63 16.57 14.36
CA HIS A 111 12.41 15.91 13.29
C HIS A 111 12.25 16.57 11.91
N GLY A 112 11.52 17.69 11.80
CA GLY A 112 11.30 18.41 10.56
C GLY A 112 10.35 17.72 9.60
N MET A 113 9.46 16.85 10.11
CA MET A 113 8.40 16.18 9.36
C MET A 113 7.08 16.92 9.54
N ASP A 114 6.28 17.00 8.46
CA ASP A 114 4.88 17.35 8.53
C ASP A 114 4.08 16.22 9.20
N PHE A 115 3.00 16.59 9.92
CA PHE A 115 2.11 15.65 10.59
C PHE A 115 0.70 15.73 10.01
N TYR A 116 0.23 14.64 9.38
CA TYR A 116 -1.12 14.55 8.83
C TYR A 116 -2.00 13.65 9.68
N ALA A 117 -3.24 14.10 9.91
CA ALA A 117 -4.26 13.32 10.59
C ALA A 117 -5.05 12.50 9.56
N SER A 118 -5.07 11.18 9.70
CA SER A 118 -5.88 10.28 8.89
C SER A 118 -7.15 9.88 9.64
N LEU A 119 -8.31 10.08 9.04
CA LEU A 119 -9.60 9.70 9.62
C LEU A 119 -10.35 8.76 8.69
N ARG A 120 -10.70 7.58 9.20
CA ARG A 120 -11.57 6.63 8.52
C ARG A 120 -13.00 7.16 8.45
N LEU A 121 -13.55 7.21 7.24
CA LEU A 121 -14.93 7.67 7.02
C LEU A 121 -15.96 6.57 7.20
N ALA A 122 -15.57 5.32 7.02
CA ALA A 122 -16.42 4.16 7.29
C ALA A 122 -16.99 4.18 8.71
N ALA A 123 -18.17 3.62 8.89
CA ALA A 123 -18.91 3.71 10.15
C ALA A 123 -18.34 2.82 11.24
N ASN A 124 -17.48 1.86 10.90
CA ASN A 124 -17.05 0.73 11.73
C ASN A 124 -18.26 0.05 12.38
N ASN A 125 -18.83 -0.86 11.64
CA ASN A 125 -19.79 -1.81 12.20
C ASN A 125 -19.00 -2.71 13.16
N LEU A 126 -18.99 -2.36 14.45
CA LEU A 126 -18.63 -3.34 15.46
C LEU A 126 -19.60 -4.52 15.30
N PRO A 127 -19.14 -5.78 15.42
CA PRO A 127 -20.03 -6.94 15.31
C PRO A 127 -21.25 -6.86 16.23
N GLU A 128 -21.17 -6.06 17.26
CA GLU A 128 -22.17 -5.84 18.31
C GLU A 128 -23.22 -4.79 17.95
N ASP A 129 -22.99 -3.95 16.92
CA ASP A 129 -23.97 -2.94 16.48
C ASP A 129 -24.15 -2.94 14.96
N PRO A 130 -24.95 -3.92 14.43
CA PRO A 130 -25.23 -4.00 13.00
C PRO A 130 -26.11 -2.85 12.48
N VAL A 131 -26.53 -1.92 13.33
CA VAL A 131 -27.50 -0.85 13.02
C VAL A 131 -26.83 0.52 12.92
N ARG A 132 -25.50 0.65 13.09
CA ARG A 132 -24.86 1.96 12.90
C ARG A 132 -25.12 2.50 11.49
N PRO A 133 -25.57 3.75 11.39
CA PRO A 133 -25.79 4.39 10.11
C PRO A 133 -24.48 4.53 9.37
N ASP A 134 -24.47 4.21 8.08
CA ASP A 134 -23.31 4.46 7.22
C ASP A 134 -23.14 5.97 6.96
N PHE A 135 -22.18 6.32 6.13
CA PHE A 135 -21.85 7.72 5.85
C PHE A 135 -22.99 8.49 5.13
N SER A 136 -24.06 7.83 4.66
CA SER A 136 -25.26 8.49 4.13
C SER A 136 -26.06 9.22 5.21
N ALA A 137 -25.89 8.85 6.49
CA ALA A 137 -26.56 9.50 7.62
C ALA A 137 -25.92 10.84 7.97
N PRO A 138 -26.71 11.92 8.14
CA PRO A 138 -26.18 13.23 8.52
C PRO A 138 -25.38 13.23 9.83
N GLU A 139 -25.79 12.42 10.80
CA GLU A 139 -25.15 12.30 12.11
C GLU A 139 -23.73 11.75 12.00
N ALA A 140 -23.53 10.74 11.17
CA ALA A 140 -22.22 10.17 10.91
C ALA A 140 -21.28 11.21 10.28
N ARG A 141 -21.77 12.01 9.34
CA ARG A 141 -20.99 13.08 8.71
C ARG A 141 -20.65 14.19 9.68
N GLN A 142 -21.60 14.62 10.51
CA GLN A 142 -21.37 15.66 11.53
C GLN A 142 -20.28 15.23 12.53
N GLU A 143 -20.34 13.98 12.97
CA GLU A 143 -19.33 13.40 13.88
C GLU A 143 -17.95 13.41 13.24
N ARG A 144 -17.82 12.90 11.98
CA ARG A 144 -16.55 12.89 11.27
C ARG A 144 -16.02 14.29 11.00
N PHE A 145 -16.89 15.23 10.64
CA PHE A 145 -16.52 16.63 10.45
C PHE A 145 -15.96 17.26 11.73
N ALA A 146 -16.63 17.05 12.85
CA ALA A 146 -16.19 17.59 14.14
C ALA A 146 -14.83 17.04 14.59
N LEU A 147 -14.53 15.76 14.33
CA LEU A 147 -13.22 15.17 14.60
C LEU A 147 -12.11 15.77 13.70
N ILE A 148 -12.42 16.02 12.41
CA ILE A 148 -11.49 16.71 11.52
C ILE A 148 -11.27 18.16 11.97
N GLU A 149 -12.34 18.87 12.34
CA GLU A 149 -12.24 20.22 12.86
C GLU A 149 -11.39 20.28 14.13
N GLU A 150 -11.55 19.34 15.06
CA GLU A 150 -10.70 19.22 16.25
C GLU A 150 -9.22 19.02 15.87
N ALA A 151 -8.91 18.10 14.96
CA ALA A 151 -7.53 17.85 14.51
C ALA A 151 -6.90 19.11 13.90
N VAL A 152 -7.64 19.80 13.05
CA VAL A 152 -7.17 20.99 12.33
C VAL A 152 -7.04 22.20 13.26
N THR A 153 -8.02 22.46 14.13
CA THR A 153 -8.08 23.71 14.91
C THR A 153 -7.41 23.62 16.27
N ARG A 154 -7.65 22.52 17.00
CA ARG A 154 -7.10 22.33 18.35
C ARG A 154 -5.68 21.77 18.33
N TYR A 155 -5.41 20.77 17.49
CA TYR A 155 -4.10 20.12 17.44
C TYR A 155 -3.16 20.76 16.42
N GLY A 156 -3.68 21.33 15.38
CA GLY A 156 -2.87 22.07 14.45
C GLY A 156 -2.06 21.20 13.48
N VAL A 157 -2.65 20.09 13.03
CA VAL A 157 -2.02 19.21 12.03
C VAL A 157 -1.68 19.93 10.72
N ASP A 158 -0.69 19.46 9.98
CA ASP A 158 -0.24 20.06 8.73
C ASP A 158 -1.03 19.56 7.52
N GLY A 159 -1.79 18.48 7.70
CA GLY A 159 -2.68 17.95 6.68
C GLY A 159 -3.73 17.01 7.26
N VAL A 160 -4.72 16.71 6.43
CA VAL A 160 -5.80 15.77 6.71
C VAL A 160 -5.86 14.75 5.58
N GLU A 161 -6.00 13.48 5.91
CA GLU A 161 -6.32 12.41 4.98
C GLU A 161 -7.69 11.82 5.33
N LEU A 162 -8.57 11.76 4.36
CA LEU A 162 -9.87 11.10 4.45
C LEU A 162 -9.72 9.66 3.94
N ASP A 163 -9.80 8.68 4.84
CA ASP A 163 -9.66 7.27 4.47
C ASP A 163 -11.00 6.69 4.04
N CYS A 164 -11.19 6.56 2.73
CA CYS A 164 -12.36 5.95 2.10
C CYS A 164 -12.12 4.51 1.62
N ALA A 165 -10.92 3.97 1.79
CA ALA A 165 -10.50 2.68 1.22
C ALA A 165 -10.10 1.65 2.29
N TYR A 166 -10.35 1.93 3.57
CA TYR A 166 -10.09 0.98 4.64
C TYR A 166 -11.12 -0.14 4.66
N GLU A 167 -10.66 -1.38 4.55
CA GLU A 167 -11.50 -2.60 4.56
C GLU A 167 -12.83 -2.45 3.78
N PRO A 168 -12.79 -2.09 2.50
CA PRO A 168 -13.99 -1.72 1.76
C PRO A 168 -15.04 -2.84 1.64
N ASN A 169 -14.65 -4.07 1.96
CA ASN A 169 -15.56 -5.23 1.91
C ASN A 169 -16.34 -5.44 3.21
N SER A 170 -15.67 -5.21 4.36
CA SER A 170 -16.25 -5.45 5.68
C SER A 170 -16.84 -4.19 6.30
N ASP A 171 -16.27 -3.04 5.97
CA ASP A 171 -16.68 -1.74 6.52
C ASP A 171 -16.69 -0.66 5.42
N PRO A 172 -17.60 -0.73 4.43
CA PRO A 172 -17.67 0.25 3.35
C PRO A 172 -18.15 1.62 3.87
N VAL A 173 -17.72 2.69 3.22
CA VAL A 173 -18.21 4.06 3.50
C VAL A 173 -19.70 4.16 3.27
N PHE A 174 -20.20 3.56 2.20
CA PHE A 174 -21.63 3.48 1.86
C PHE A 174 -22.05 2.03 1.70
N ARG A 175 -23.23 1.70 2.22
CA ARG A 175 -23.89 0.43 1.90
C ARG A 175 -24.28 0.39 0.42
N PRO A 176 -24.42 -0.80 -0.18
CA PRO A 176 -24.72 -0.92 -1.61
C PRO A 176 -25.91 -0.09 -2.08
N GLU A 177 -26.97 0.01 -1.27
CA GLU A 177 -28.18 0.78 -1.57
C GLU A 177 -27.98 2.30 -1.53
N HIS A 178 -26.88 2.79 -0.95
CA HIS A 178 -26.59 4.21 -0.80
C HIS A 178 -25.46 4.70 -1.71
N VAL A 179 -24.83 3.83 -2.49
CA VAL A 179 -23.67 4.15 -3.33
C VAL A 179 -23.94 5.29 -4.31
N ASP A 180 -25.08 5.27 -5.02
CA ASP A 180 -25.40 6.30 -6.01
C ASP A 180 -25.57 7.69 -5.36
N ALA A 181 -26.21 7.75 -4.19
CA ALA A 181 -26.32 8.98 -3.41
C ALA A 181 -24.94 9.37 -2.81
N GLY A 182 -24.13 8.39 -2.51
CA GLY A 182 -22.80 8.51 -1.92
C GLY A 182 -21.87 9.39 -2.75
N LEU A 183 -21.92 9.29 -4.08
CA LEU A 183 -21.13 10.12 -4.99
C LEU A 183 -21.27 11.62 -4.70
N VAL A 184 -22.52 12.08 -4.54
CA VAL A 184 -22.81 13.48 -4.21
C VAL A 184 -22.52 13.78 -2.74
N ILE A 185 -22.96 12.91 -1.84
CA ILE A 185 -22.80 13.10 -0.38
C ILE A 185 -21.34 13.26 0.01
N LEU A 186 -20.46 12.38 -0.50
CA LEU A 186 -19.04 12.43 -0.17
C LEU A 186 -18.37 13.66 -0.78
N THR A 187 -18.70 14.00 -2.03
CA THR A 187 -18.18 15.20 -2.68
C THR A 187 -18.55 16.46 -1.90
N ASP A 188 -19.80 16.58 -1.46
CA ASP A 188 -20.24 17.71 -0.64
C ASP A 188 -19.53 17.76 0.73
N PHE A 189 -19.28 16.61 1.33
CA PHE A 189 -18.49 16.52 2.56
C PHE A 189 -17.05 16.97 2.35
N VAL A 190 -16.39 16.52 1.28
CA VAL A 190 -15.02 16.95 0.95
C VAL A 190 -14.95 18.46 0.69
N ARG A 191 -15.98 19.07 0.06
CA ARG A 191 -16.06 20.52 -0.10
C ARG A 191 -16.07 21.25 1.25
N GLN A 192 -16.90 20.78 2.20
CA GLN A 192 -16.95 21.36 3.55
C GLN A 192 -15.61 21.23 4.28
N VAL A 193 -14.95 20.07 4.19
CA VAL A 193 -13.61 19.87 4.76
C VAL A 193 -12.59 20.79 4.09
N ARG A 194 -12.65 20.97 2.76
CA ARG A 194 -11.78 21.90 2.03
C ARG A 194 -11.94 23.33 2.53
N GLU A 195 -13.18 23.80 2.73
CA GLU A 195 -13.45 25.13 3.27
C GLU A 195 -12.87 25.32 4.68
N LEU A 196 -13.03 24.33 5.56
CA LEU A 196 -12.44 24.31 6.90
C LEU A 196 -10.92 24.41 6.84
N VAL A 197 -10.29 23.58 6.03
CA VAL A 197 -8.82 23.50 5.89
C VAL A 197 -8.27 24.81 5.31
N ASP A 198 -8.94 25.40 4.31
CA ASP A 198 -8.54 26.69 3.72
C ASP A 198 -8.66 27.84 4.70
N GLU A 199 -9.71 27.85 5.53
CA GLU A 199 -9.86 28.88 6.56
C GLU A 199 -8.77 28.75 7.64
N ALA A 200 -8.47 27.51 8.05
CA ALA A 200 -7.39 27.26 9.01
C ALA A 200 -6.01 27.62 8.41
N ALA A 201 -5.78 27.31 7.13
CA ALA A 201 -4.57 27.68 6.42
C ALA A 201 -4.37 29.21 6.37
N ARG A 202 -5.45 29.96 6.08
CA ARG A 202 -5.42 31.44 6.11
C ARG A 202 -5.03 31.99 7.49
N ARG A 203 -5.62 31.41 8.57
CA ARG A 203 -5.29 31.82 9.95
C ARG A 203 -3.85 31.53 10.32
N ARG A 204 -3.30 30.41 9.83
CA ARG A 204 -1.91 29.99 10.13
C ARG A 204 -0.87 30.66 9.23
N GLY A 205 -1.26 31.19 8.07
CA GLY A 205 -0.34 31.76 7.09
C GLY A 205 0.47 30.71 6.31
N ARG A 206 0.03 29.45 6.31
CA ARG A 206 0.65 28.35 5.54
C ARG A 206 -0.41 27.34 5.08
N PRO A 207 -0.16 26.62 3.94
CA PRO A 207 -1.11 25.64 3.45
C PRO A 207 -1.27 24.49 4.46
N ILE A 208 -2.44 23.87 4.44
CA ILE A 208 -2.74 22.60 5.12
C ILE A 208 -3.20 21.64 4.04
N ALA A 209 -2.58 20.47 3.98
CA ALA A 209 -2.87 19.47 2.95
C ALA A 209 -4.24 18.80 3.19
N LEU A 210 -4.95 18.48 2.11
CA LEU A 210 -6.12 17.61 2.14
C LEU A 210 -5.97 16.51 1.11
N GLY A 211 -5.99 15.26 1.56
CA GLY A 211 -5.92 14.10 0.69
C GLY A 211 -7.06 13.12 0.92
N VAL A 212 -7.23 12.22 -0.03
CA VAL A 212 -8.22 11.14 0.05
C VAL A 212 -7.57 9.81 -0.30
N ARG A 213 -7.75 8.81 0.57
CA ARG A 213 -7.38 7.43 0.27
C ARG A 213 -8.49 6.81 -0.58
N VAL A 214 -8.13 6.23 -1.72
CA VAL A 214 -9.05 5.78 -2.75
C VAL A 214 -8.72 4.37 -3.24
N LEU A 215 -9.69 3.69 -3.84
CA LEU A 215 -9.42 2.45 -4.56
C LEU A 215 -8.59 2.74 -5.82
N PRO A 216 -7.79 1.79 -6.31
CA PRO A 216 -6.82 2.06 -7.37
C PRO A 216 -7.45 2.20 -8.76
N THR A 217 -8.72 1.84 -8.95
CA THR A 217 -9.40 1.91 -10.24
C THR A 217 -10.54 2.93 -10.22
N PRO A 218 -10.79 3.66 -11.33
CA PRO A 218 -11.96 4.54 -11.43
C PRO A 218 -13.29 3.81 -11.21
N ALA A 219 -13.45 2.60 -11.77
CA ALA A 219 -14.66 1.81 -11.61
C ALA A 219 -14.88 1.37 -10.15
N GLY A 220 -13.81 0.95 -9.46
CA GLY A 220 -13.87 0.61 -8.04
C GLY A 220 -14.30 1.80 -7.18
N ASN A 221 -13.77 2.98 -7.44
CA ASN A 221 -14.16 4.19 -6.72
C ASN A 221 -15.65 4.51 -6.91
N GLN A 222 -16.15 4.44 -8.14
CA GLN A 222 -17.58 4.64 -8.40
C GLN A 222 -18.47 3.63 -7.63
N LYS A 223 -18.09 2.36 -7.64
CA LYS A 223 -18.79 1.31 -6.87
C LYS A 223 -18.74 1.53 -5.35
N ALA A 224 -17.72 2.24 -4.87
CA ALA A 224 -17.59 2.62 -3.46
C ALA A 224 -18.28 3.95 -3.11
N GLY A 225 -18.93 4.62 -4.06
CA GLY A 225 -19.58 5.92 -3.85
C GLY A 225 -18.61 7.10 -3.84
N LEU A 226 -17.44 6.97 -4.48
CA LEU A 226 -16.38 7.99 -4.55
C LEU A 226 -16.29 8.56 -5.97
N ASP A 227 -16.64 9.83 -6.15
CA ASP A 227 -16.48 10.54 -7.42
C ASP A 227 -15.12 11.23 -7.50
N VAL A 228 -14.06 10.42 -7.64
CA VAL A 228 -12.67 10.94 -7.72
C VAL A 228 -12.49 11.96 -8.84
N PRO A 229 -13.05 11.77 -10.07
CA PRO A 229 -13.00 12.80 -11.09
C PRO A 229 -13.48 14.17 -10.62
N VAL A 230 -14.65 14.27 -10.00
CA VAL A 230 -15.21 15.54 -9.51
C VAL A 230 -14.32 16.15 -8.40
N LEU A 231 -13.79 15.33 -7.47
CA LEU A 231 -12.85 15.83 -6.46
C LEU A 231 -11.63 16.51 -7.07
N LEU A 232 -11.13 15.97 -8.18
CA LEU A 232 -9.97 16.52 -8.90
C LEU A 232 -10.34 17.74 -9.76
N GLU A 233 -11.45 17.69 -10.49
CA GLU A 233 -11.93 18.77 -11.36
C GLU A 233 -12.27 20.05 -10.60
N GLU A 234 -12.82 19.90 -9.38
CA GLU A 234 -13.15 21.01 -8.50
C GLU A 234 -11.97 21.46 -7.63
N ASP A 235 -10.80 20.84 -7.78
CA ASP A 235 -9.60 21.17 -6.99
C ASP A 235 -9.81 21.02 -5.46
N LEU A 236 -10.55 19.99 -5.05
CA LEU A 236 -10.89 19.79 -3.64
C LEU A 236 -9.75 19.14 -2.85
N VAL A 237 -8.89 18.35 -3.49
CA VAL A 237 -7.84 17.60 -2.83
C VAL A 237 -6.45 17.92 -3.38
N ASP A 238 -5.44 17.82 -2.52
CA ASP A 238 -4.03 18.06 -2.86
C ASP A 238 -3.35 16.78 -3.34
N PHE A 239 -3.78 15.64 -2.79
CA PHE A 239 -3.24 14.33 -3.13
C PHE A 239 -4.31 13.24 -3.01
N ILE A 240 -4.07 12.16 -3.74
CA ILE A 240 -4.81 10.90 -3.62
C ILE A 240 -3.86 9.77 -3.24
N VAL A 241 -4.37 8.79 -2.47
CA VAL A 241 -3.64 7.58 -2.08
C VAL A 241 -4.35 6.36 -2.65
N PRO A 242 -4.00 5.94 -3.89
CA PRO A 242 -4.55 4.70 -4.44
C PRO A 242 -4.03 3.48 -3.68
N ILE A 243 -4.93 2.64 -3.18
CA ILE A 243 -4.57 1.44 -2.43
C ILE A 243 -5.71 0.41 -2.45
N PHE A 244 -5.35 -0.90 -2.39
CA PHE A 244 -6.25 -1.92 -1.87
C PHE A 244 -5.85 -2.26 -0.44
N TYR A 245 -6.78 -2.11 0.48
CA TYR A 245 -6.60 -2.52 1.86
C TYR A 245 -7.23 -3.90 2.08
N VAL A 246 -6.77 -4.87 1.28
CA VAL A 246 -7.26 -6.24 1.37
C VAL A 246 -6.11 -7.12 1.86
N ASP A 247 -6.34 -7.84 2.95
CA ASP A 247 -5.40 -8.81 3.52
C ASP A 247 -3.98 -8.26 3.79
N GLU A 248 -3.81 -6.93 3.80
CA GLU A 248 -2.54 -6.23 4.04
C GLU A 248 -1.40 -6.59 3.09
N ASN A 249 -1.71 -7.23 1.97
CA ASN A 249 -0.72 -7.66 0.99
C ASN A 249 -0.24 -6.52 0.11
N MET A 250 1.06 -6.56 -0.19
CA MET A 250 1.68 -5.71 -1.20
C MET A 250 1.20 -6.14 -2.58
N ASP A 251 0.65 -5.21 -3.35
CA ASP A 251 0.36 -5.42 -4.75
C ASP A 251 1.28 -4.56 -5.62
N GLN A 252 2.28 -5.20 -6.24
CA GLN A 252 3.22 -4.51 -7.13
C GLN A 252 2.62 -4.16 -8.50
N ASN A 253 1.47 -4.78 -8.85
CA ASN A 253 0.76 -4.52 -10.10
C ASN A 253 -0.38 -3.50 -9.95
N LEU A 254 -0.58 -2.92 -8.76
CA LEU A 254 -1.66 -1.98 -8.45
C LEU A 254 -2.02 -1.08 -9.65
N PRO A 255 -3.28 -1.11 -10.16
CA PRO A 255 -3.63 -0.50 -11.45
C PRO A 255 -4.12 0.95 -11.30
N PHE A 256 -3.26 1.86 -10.89
CA PHE A 256 -3.63 3.26 -10.64
C PHE A 256 -3.22 4.25 -11.76
N GLU A 257 -2.69 3.77 -12.89
CA GLU A 257 -2.19 4.62 -13.97
C GLU A 257 -3.24 5.60 -14.50
N ALA A 258 -4.49 5.16 -14.63
CA ALA A 258 -5.59 6.02 -15.09
C ALA A 258 -5.88 7.15 -14.08
N LEU A 259 -5.84 6.83 -12.77
CA LEU A 259 -6.00 7.83 -11.71
C LEU A 259 -4.81 8.79 -11.66
N SER A 260 -3.59 8.28 -11.84
CA SER A 260 -2.37 9.10 -11.88
C SER A 260 -2.44 10.13 -13.02
N GLN A 261 -2.78 9.69 -14.22
CA GLN A 261 -2.95 10.59 -15.36
C GLN A 261 -4.05 11.62 -15.14
N LEU A 262 -5.17 11.24 -14.53
CA LEU A 262 -6.25 12.15 -14.21
C LEU A 262 -5.81 13.18 -13.15
N ALA A 263 -5.22 12.73 -12.04
CA ALA A 263 -4.76 13.58 -10.94
C ALA A 263 -3.75 14.63 -11.43
N HIS A 264 -2.77 14.22 -12.23
CA HIS A 264 -1.75 15.14 -12.76
C HIS A 264 -2.33 16.23 -13.70
N ARG A 265 -3.39 15.93 -14.48
CA ARG A 265 -4.08 16.96 -15.27
C ARG A 265 -4.64 18.10 -14.42
N HIS A 266 -4.98 17.80 -13.16
CA HIS A 266 -5.52 18.75 -12.20
C HIS A 266 -4.47 19.21 -11.16
N GLY A 267 -3.20 18.84 -11.34
CA GLY A 267 -2.10 19.21 -10.44
C GLY A 267 -2.17 18.55 -9.05
N CYS A 268 -2.93 17.46 -8.90
CA CYS A 268 -3.04 16.69 -7.67
C CYS A 268 -1.93 15.62 -7.63
N TYR A 269 -1.31 15.44 -6.46
CA TYR A 269 -0.26 14.42 -6.26
C TYR A 269 -0.84 13.01 -6.07
N VAL A 270 -0.04 12.01 -6.43
CA VAL A 270 -0.42 10.59 -6.35
C VAL A 270 0.61 9.83 -5.52
N TYR A 271 0.17 9.30 -4.38
CA TYR A 271 1.00 8.57 -3.42
C TYR A 271 0.46 7.15 -3.22
N PRO A 272 0.75 6.18 -4.09
CA PRO A 272 0.21 4.83 -3.95
C PRO A 272 0.71 4.14 -2.68
N GLY A 273 -0.20 3.41 -2.03
CA GLY A 273 0.07 2.70 -0.79
C GLY A 273 0.91 1.45 -0.97
N VAL A 274 1.99 1.32 -0.21
CA VAL A 274 2.87 0.14 -0.16
C VAL A 274 2.63 -0.61 1.14
N ARG A 275 2.18 -1.86 1.04
CA ARG A 275 1.86 -2.71 2.18
C ARG A 275 3.07 -3.55 2.61
N PRO A 276 3.13 -4.00 3.89
CA PRO A 276 4.31 -4.68 4.43
C PRO A 276 4.40 -6.18 4.13
N PHE A 277 3.31 -6.82 3.72
CA PHE A 277 3.27 -8.28 3.55
C PHE A 277 3.12 -8.68 2.07
N TYR A 278 3.53 -9.90 1.72
CA TYR A 278 3.34 -10.44 0.38
C TYR A 278 2.54 -11.74 0.33
N ARG A 279 2.20 -12.34 1.47
CA ARG A 279 1.34 -13.52 1.60
C ARG A 279 0.31 -13.33 2.70
N LYS A 280 -0.87 -13.94 2.50
CA LYS A 280 -1.99 -13.95 3.43
C LYS A 280 -1.76 -14.93 4.59
N ASP A 281 -2.43 -14.69 5.73
CA ASP A 281 -2.54 -15.66 6.80
C ASP A 281 -3.08 -17.02 6.32
N PRO A 282 -2.56 -18.17 6.83
CA PRO A 282 -1.56 -18.26 7.92
C PRO A 282 -0.10 -18.09 7.46
N ASP A 283 0.15 -17.97 6.16
CA ASP A 283 1.49 -17.93 5.57
C ASP A 283 2.03 -16.48 5.43
N ARG A 284 1.50 -15.55 6.23
CA ARG A 284 1.90 -14.14 6.20
C ARG A 284 3.42 -13.99 6.34
N GLN A 285 4.02 -13.30 5.38
CA GLN A 285 5.47 -13.04 5.36
C GLN A 285 5.72 -11.58 5.06
N SER A 286 6.65 -10.99 5.79
CA SER A 286 7.10 -9.62 5.54
C SER A 286 7.78 -9.53 4.17
N ALA A 287 7.47 -8.47 3.45
CA ALA A 287 8.11 -8.19 2.18
C ALA A 287 9.61 -7.90 2.38
N SER A 288 10.44 -8.48 1.52
CA SER A 288 11.88 -8.21 1.54
C SER A 288 12.21 -6.82 0.98
N PRO A 289 13.38 -6.25 1.31
CA PRO A 289 13.83 -4.99 0.70
C PRO A 289 13.85 -5.01 -0.84
N ALA A 290 14.07 -6.18 -1.46
CA ALA A 290 14.01 -6.33 -2.92
C ALA A 290 12.58 -6.22 -3.47
N MET A 291 11.58 -6.73 -2.73
CA MET A 291 10.16 -6.59 -3.07
C MET A 291 9.70 -5.13 -2.97
N TYR A 292 10.08 -4.43 -1.90
CA TYR A 292 9.80 -2.99 -1.76
C TYR A 292 10.40 -2.18 -2.91
N ARG A 293 11.64 -2.46 -3.32
CA ARG A 293 12.28 -1.79 -4.45
C ARG A 293 11.57 -2.07 -5.77
N ALA A 294 11.07 -3.28 -5.98
CA ALA A 294 10.27 -3.63 -7.16
C ALA A 294 8.94 -2.86 -7.18
N ALA A 295 8.20 -2.83 -6.05
CA ALA A 295 6.98 -2.05 -5.90
C ALA A 295 7.23 -0.56 -6.17
N ALA A 296 8.25 0.03 -5.54
CA ALA A 296 8.64 1.42 -5.73
C ALA A 296 8.96 1.72 -7.20
N THR A 297 9.74 0.84 -7.85
CA THR A 297 10.10 1.00 -9.27
C THR A 297 8.84 0.98 -10.15
N ASN A 298 7.93 0.03 -9.93
CA ASN A 298 6.66 -0.05 -10.66
C ASN A 298 5.80 1.19 -10.42
N PHE A 299 5.65 1.64 -9.19
CA PHE A 299 4.79 2.76 -8.85
C PHE A 299 5.30 4.08 -9.42
N LEU A 300 6.60 4.34 -9.31
CA LEU A 300 7.21 5.52 -9.91
C LEU A 300 7.10 5.50 -11.44
N HIS A 301 7.26 4.32 -12.07
CA HIS A 301 7.08 4.16 -13.51
C HIS A 301 5.62 4.39 -13.95
N LYS A 302 4.65 4.05 -13.10
CA LYS A 302 3.21 4.29 -13.31
C LYS A 302 2.77 5.74 -13.03
N GLY A 303 3.68 6.60 -12.62
CA GLY A 303 3.43 8.03 -12.39
C GLY A 303 3.14 8.38 -10.93
N ALA A 304 3.60 7.60 -9.96
CA ALA A 304 3.58 8.04 -8.57
C ALA A 304 4.51 9.25 -8.36
N ASP A 305 4.06 10.21 -7.57
CA ASP A 305 4.88 11.36 -7.17
C ASP A 305 5.82 11.03 -6.02
N ALA A 306 5.38 10.16 -5.12
CA ALA A 306 6.14 9.58 -4.02
C ALA A 306 5.44 8.28 -3.56
N LEU A 307 5.97 7.66 -2.50
CA LEU A 307 5.41 6.46 -1.91
C LEU A 307 4.66 6.78 -0.62
N TYR A 308 3.56 6.06 -0.38
CA TYR A 308 2.85 6.04 0.87
C TYR A 308 3.15 4.71 1.57
N MET A 309 4.11 4.72 2.50
CA MET A 309 4.54 3.52 3.23
C MET A 309 3.60 3.25 4.39
N MET A 310 3.17 2.00 4.58
CA MET A 310 2.19 1.68 5.60
C MET A 310 2.75 0.71 6.64
N GLN A 311 2.66 1.10 7.91
CA GLN A 311 2.75 0.22 9.08
C GLN A 311 3.92 -0.78 9.06
N LEU A 312 5.12 -0.33 8.71
CA LEU A 312 6.31 -1.21 8.70
C LEU A 312 6.70 -1.71 10.09
N ASN A 313 6.22 -1.06 11.14
CA ASN A 313 6.42 -1.41 12.54
C ASN A 313 5.31 -2.27 13.13
N TRP A 314 4.52 -2.94 12.31
CA TRP A 314 3.58 -3.95 12.78
C TRP A 314 4.32 -5.00 13.66
N PRO A 315 3.72 -5.52 14.76
CA PRO A 315 4.42 -6.42 15.71
C PRO A 315 5.04 -7.67 15.09
N TYR A 316 4.60 -8.01 13.90
CA TYR A 316 5.11 -9.15 13.11
C TYR A 316 6.09 -8.75 12.02
N CYS A 317 6.19 -7.44 11.74
CA CYS A 317 7.23 -6.86 10.90
C CYS A 317 8.26 -6.29 11.87
N THR A 318 9.28 -7.02 12.19
CA THR A 318 10.39 -6.48 12.96
C THR A 318 10.98 -5.31 12.18
N VAL A 319 10.74 -4.09 12.69
CA VAL A 319 11.44 -2.90 12.24
C VAL A 319 12.84 -2.98 12.79
N GLU A 320 13.64 -3.80 12.15
CA GLU A 320 15.06 -3.86 12.40
C GLU A 320 15.76 -2.75 11.62
N ASP A 321 17.03 -2.60 11.84
CA ASP A 321 17.92 -1.65 11.14
C ASP A 321 17.73 -1.66 9.61
N ASP A 322 17.33 -2.80 9.04
CA ASP A 322 17.02 -2.96 7.61
C ASP A 322 15.88 -2.07 7.12
N THR A 323 14.85 -1.82 7.93
CA THR A 323 13.74 -0.94 7.53
C THR A 323 14.17 0.52 7.51
N ARG A 324 14.92 0.97 8.51
CA ARG A 324 15.48 2.33 8.53
C ARG A 324 16.42 2.55 7.33
N VAL A 325 17.26 1.56 7.03
CA VAL A 325 18.12 1.59 5.83
C VAL A 325 17.27 1.63 4.58
N LEU A 326 16.21 0.84 4.48
CA LEU A 326 15.28 0.85 3.35
C LEU A 326 14.64 2.23 3.15
N LEU A 327 14.08 2.81 4.21
CA LEU A 327 13.44 4.14 4.18
C LEU A 327 14.41 5.28 3.84
N SER A 328 15.72 5.07 3.97
CA SER A 328 16.72 6.09 3.63
C SER A 328 16.97 6.25 2.13
N TYR A 329 16.47 5.32 1.28
CA TYR A 329 16.74 5.36 -0.16
C TYR A 329 15.54 4.94 -1.05
N ILE A 330 14.51 4.30 -0.47
CA ILE A 330 13.38 3.82 -1.26
C ILE A 330 12.57 5.00 -1.80
N GLY A 331 12.13 4.91 -3.06
CA GLY A 331 11.45 6.02 -3.74
C GLY A 331 12.39 6.97 -4.49
N ASP A 332 13.69 6.85 -4.31
CA ASP A 332 14.70 7.53 -5.12
C ASP A 332 15.33 6.56 -6.12
N MET A 333 15.04 6.76 -7.41
CA MET A 333 15.50 5.86 -8.48
C MET A 333 17.03 5.80 -8.60
N GLU A 334 17.74 6.90 -8.29
CA GLU A 334 19.20 6.92 -8.33
C GLU A 334 19.80 6.10 -7.17
N LEU A 335 19.25 6.27 -5.96
CA LEU A 335 19.70 5.51 -4.79
C LEU A 335 19.30 4.03 -4.87
N MET A 336 18.18 3.72 -5.53
CA MET A 336 17.77 2.34 -5.83
C MET A 336 18.54 1.71 -6.99
N HIS A 337 19.30 2.50 -7.76
CA HIS A 337 20.05 2.01 -8.90
C HIS A 337 21.00 0.87 -8.51
N ARG A 338 21.03 -0.19 -9.32
CA ARG A 338 21.84 -1.41 -9.11
C ARG A 338 21.54 -2.22 -7.84
N ARG A 339 20.43 -2.00 -7.17
CA ARG A 339 19.98 -2.87 -6.08
C ARG A 339 19.02 -3.92 -6.63
N SER A 340 19.09 -5.15 -6.14
CA SER A 340 18.23 -6.26 -6.60
C SER A 340 16.75 -5.92 -6.49
N ARG A 341 15.95 -6.47 -7.42
CA ARG A 341 14.48 -6.42 -7.44
C ARG A 341 13.90 -7.83 -7.31
N HIS A 342 12.77 -7.92 -6.65
CA HIS A 342 11.96 -9.11 -6.60
C HIS A 342 10.53 -8.73 -6.98
N TYR A 343 10.18 -8.91 -8.25
CA TYR A 343 8.83 -8.74 -8.74
C TYR A 343 8.03 -10.01 -8.48
N PHE A 344 6.75 -9.88 -8.18
CA PHE A 344 5.84 -11.01 -8.01
C PHE A 344 4.41 -10.62 -8.36
N ILE A 345 3.58 -11.62 -8.64
CA ILE A 345 2.14 -11.47 -8.74
C ILE A 345 1.55 -11.76 -7.38
N THR A 346 0.84 -10.80 -6.81
CA THR A 346 0.13 -10.96 -5.53
C THR A 346 -0.94 -12.01 -5.67
N PRO A 347 -0.87 -13.16 -4.98
CA PRO A 347 -1.87 -14.19 -5.09
C PRO A 347 -3.13 -13.84 -4.28
N ARG A 348 -4.28 -14.38 -4.72
CA ARG A 348 -5.52 -14.42 -3.93
C ARG A 348 -6.01 -13.05 -3.45
N LEU A 349 -6.40 -12.22 -4.41
CA LEU A 349 -7.13 -10.98 -4.15
C LEU A 349 -8.64 -11.15 -4.39
N GLU A 350 -9.22 -12.29 -3.98
CA GLU A 350 -10.64 -12.60 -4.21
C GLU A 350 -11.57 -11.54 -3.59
N GLN A 351 -11.17 -10.98 -2.46
CA GLN A 351 -11.93 -9.92 -1.81
C GLN A 351 -12.00 -8.63 -2.64
N ALA A 352 -11.03 -8.41 -3.53
CA ALA A 352 -11.02 -7.26 -4.41
C ALA A 352 -11.92 -7.45 -5.65
N ALA A 353 -12.43 -8.66 -5.91
CA ALA A 353 -13.27 -8.97 -7.08
C ALA A 353 -14.54 -8.12 -7.16
N ILE A 354 -15.14 -7.75 -6.03
CA ILE A 354 -16.32 -6.87 -6.00
C ILE A 354 -16.02 -5.47 -6.55
N TRP A 355 -14.75 -5.08 -6.61
CA TRP A 355 -14.26 -3.80 -7.13
C TRP A 355 -13.70 -3.91 -8.55
N ASP A 356 -14.04 -4.99 -9.28
CA ASP A 356 -13.53 -5.29 -10.62
C ASP A 356 -11.99 -5.43 -10.67
N TYR A 357 -11.40 -5.89 -9.59
CA TYR A 357 -9.98 -6.19 -9.53
C TYR A 357 -9.73 -7.56 -8.89
N THR A 358 -9.00 -8.41 -9.59
CA THR A 358 -8.61 -9.74 -9.11
C THR A 358 -7.16 -10.02 -9.46
N SER A 359 -6.51 -10.82 -8.63
CA SER A 359 -5.23 -11.41 -9.05
C SER A 359 -5.46 -12.47 -10.12
N PRO A 360 -4.61 -12.55 -11.15
CA PRO A 360 -4.67 -13.65 -12.13
C PRO A 360 -4.27 -15.00 -11.51
N LEU A 361 -3.64 -15.01 -10.33
CA LEU A 361 -3.18 -16.23 -9.65
C LEU A 361 -3.94 -16.45 -8.34
N PRO A 362 -4.19 -17.74 -7.96
CA PRO A 362 -3.82 -18.97 -8.64
C PRO A 362 -4.66 -19.25 -9.89
N MET A 363 -4.10 -19.98 -10.87
CA MET A 363 -4.68 -20.27 -12.18
C MET A 363 -4.58 -21.76 -12.50
N GLU A 364 -5.71 -22.41 -12.81
CA GLU A 364 -5.72 -23.82 -13.20
C GLU A 364 -5.27 -23.97 -14.67
N LEU A 365 -4.32 -24.86 -14.93
CA LEU A 365 -3.78 -25.13 -16.25
C LEU A 365 -4.44 -26.38 -16.84
N ALA A 366 -5.22 -26.20 -17.92
CA ALA A 366 -5.78 -27.31 -18.68
C ALA A 366 -4.79 -27.83 -19.72
N VAL A 367 -4.86 -29.15 -20.04
CA VAL A 367 -4.11 -29.70 -21.16
C VAL A 367 -4.76 -29.24 -22.47
N VAL A 368 -4.03 -28.46 -23.27
CA VAL A 368 -4.58 -27.82 -24.48
C VAL A 368 -4.00 -28.36 -25.80
N GLY A 369 -3.04 -29.31 -25.75
CA GLY A 369 -2.41 -29.82 -26.96
C GLY A 369 -1.79 -28.69 -27.80
N ASP A 370 -2.30 -28.49 -29.02
CA ASP A 370 -1.86 -27.43 -29.94
C ASP A 370 -2.60 -26.10 -29.72
N GLY A 371 -3.51 -26.01 -28.71
CA GLY A 371 -4.25 -24.80 -28.41
C GLY A 371 -3.44 -23.76 -27.63
N ASP A 372 -4.06 -22.60 -27.42
CA ASP A 372 -3.47 -21.51 -26.67
C ASP A 372 -3.43 -21.82 -25.16
N GLY A 373 -2.39 -21.32 -24.48
CA GLY A 373 -2.24 -21.40 -23.04
C GLY A 373 -3.02 -20.35 -22.29
N GLN A 374 -2.75 -20.25 -21.01
CA GLN A 374 -3.26 -19.20 -20.17
C GLN A 374 -2.18 -18.14 -19.93
N SER A 375 -2.57 -16.89 -19.84
CA SER A 375 -1.63 -15.80 -19.70
C SER A 375 -2.01 -14.85 -18.55
N PHE A 376 -1.00 -14.18 -17.99
CA PHE A 376 -1.14 -13.11 -17.05
C PHE A 376 -0.14 -12.00 -17.34
N THR A 377 -0.41 -10.81 -16.79
CA THR A 377 0.48 -9.66 -16.94
C THR A 377 1.29 -9.45 -15.68
N MET A 378 2.62 -9.33 -15.83
CA MET A 378 3.54 -8.89 -14.79
C MET A 378 4.11 -7.53 -15.19
N TYR A 379 3.95 -6.53 -14.32
CA TYR A 379 4.53 -5.22 -14.57
C TYR A 379 5.98 -5.17 -14.08
N VAL A 380 6.87 -4.65 -14.91
CA VAL A 380 8.30 -4.49 -14.62
C VAL A 380 8.71 -3.07 -14.96
N GLY A 381 8.94 -2.22 -13.96
CA GLY A 381 9.28 -0.81 -14.18
C GLY A 381 10.72 -0.57 -14.63
N ASP A 382 11.63 -1.53 -14.43
CA ASP A 382 13.03 -1.41 -14.86
C ASP A 382 13.15 -1.59 -16.39
N ASP A 383 13.98 -0.78 -17.06
CA ASP A 383 14.39 -0.99 -18.46
C ASP A 383 15.58 -1.97 -18.52
N LEU A 384 15.27 -3.26 -18.34
CA LEU A 384 16.28 -4.33 -18.30
C LEU A 384 17.11 -4.45 -19.57
N PRO A 385 16.55 -4.28 -20.80
CA PRO A 385 17.35 -4.24 -22.02
C PRO A 385 18.43 -3.15 -22.02
N THR A 386 18.11 -1.96 -21.56
CA THR A 386 19.09 -0.87 -21.44
C THR A 386 20.13 -1.16 -20.37
N VAL A 387 19.72 -1.65 -19.21
CA VAL A 387 20.62 -2.05 -18.12
C VAL A 387 21.61 -3.13 -18.58
N ARG A 388 21.13 -4.12 -19.37
CA ARG A 388 21.99 -5.15 -19.98
C ARG A 388 23.03 -4.54 -20.93
N ARG A 389 22.61 -3.66 -21.84
CA ARG A 389 23.53 -2.98 -22.78
C ARG A 389 24.62 -2.19 -22.06
N GLN A 390 24.32 -1.65 -20.89
CA GLN A 390 25.27 -0.94 -20.02
C GLN A 390 26.20 -1.88 -19.25
N GLY A 391 26.01 -3.20 -19.35
CA GLY A 391 26.79 -4.19 -18.59
C GLY A 391 26.52 -4.16 -17.08
N LEU A 392 25.33 -3.73 -16.67
CA LEU A 392 24.92 -3.58 -15.27
C LEU A 392 23.97 -4.68 -14.81
N LEU A 393 23.43 -5.48 -15.71
CA LEU A 393 22.56 -6.61 -15.40
C LEU A 393 23.41 -7.84 -15.10
N ARG A 394 23.20 -8.46 -13.94
CA ARG A 394 23.88 -9.70 -13.53
C ARG A 394 23.06 -10.93 -13.90
N SER A 395 21.80 -10.97 -13.51
CA SER A 395 20.88 -12.06 -13.80
C SER A 395 19.42 -11.59 -13.79
N VAL A 396 18.60 -12.27 -14.56
CA VAL A 396 17.13 -12.19 -14.49
C VAL A 396 16.60 -13.62 -14.50
N THR A 397 15.75 -13.95 -13.53
CA THR A 397 15.19 -15.30 -13.41
C THR A 397 13.69 -15.21 -13.15
N LEU A 398 12.89 -15.77 -14.07
CA LEU A 398 11.47 -16.01 -13.86
C LEU A 398 11.31 -17.33 -13.11
N ARG A 399 10.52 -17.34 -12.03
CA ARG A 399 10.16 -18.55 -11.29
C ARG A 399 8.65 -18.69 -11.23
N LEU A 400 8.19 -19.90 -11.49
CA LEU A 400 6.77 -20.27 -11.46
C LEU A 400 6.57 -21.39 -10.44
N HIS A 401 5.70 -21.16 -9.47
CA HIS A 401 5.27 -22.18 -8.52
C HIS A 401 4.07 -22.91 -9.08
N ILE A 402 4.21 -24.20 -9.34
CA ILE A 402 3.15 -25.01 -9.93
C ILE A 402 2.84 -26.21 -9.04
N ASP A 403 1.58 -26.30 -8.64
CA ASP A 403 1.05 -27.41 -7.86
C ASP A 403 0.70 -28.58 -8.75
N ASN A 404 0.84 -29.81 -8.21
CA ASN A 404 0.50 -31.08 -8.84
C ASN A 404 1.23 -31.31 -10.20
N VAL A 405 2.43 -30.76 -10.33
CA VAL A 405 3.26 -30.85 -11.54
C VAL A 405 4.34 -31.91 -11.38
N SER A 406 4.65 -32.61 -12.46
CA SER A 406 5.75 -33.56 -12.57
C SER A 406 6.73 -33.19 -13.70
N ARG A 407 7.93 -33.78 -13.69
CA ARG A 407 8.91 -33.57 -14.79
C ARG A 407 8.45 -34.13 -16.15
N HIS A 408 7.41 -34.96 -16.15
CA HIS A 408 6.83 -35.55 -17.33
C HIS A 408 5.67 -34.72 -17.92
N ASP A 409 5.20 -33.70 -17.19
CA ASP A 409 4.27 -32.72 -17.74
C ASP A 409 5.01 -31.84 -18.76
N CYS A 410 4.46 -31.68 -19.95
CA CYS A 410 5.01 -30.77 -20.94
C CYS A 410 4.48 -29.37 -20.74
N VAL A 411 5.19 -28.58 -19.94
CA VAL A 411 4.89 -27.18 -19.69
C VAL A 411 5.80 -26.31 -20.54
N GLU A 412 5.20 -25.44 -21.35
CA GLU A 412 5.85 -24.40 -22.12
C GLU A 412 5.57 -23.04 -21.53
N VAL A 413 6.54 -22.15 -21.57
CA VAL A 413 6.40 -20.77 -21.04
C VAL A 413 6.92 -19.81 -22.09
N SER A 414 6.19 -18.71 -22.29
CA SER A 414 6.64 -17.61 -23.13
C SER A 414 6.57 -16.27 -22.37
N VAL A 415 7.42 -15.33 -22.78
CA VAL A 415 7.40 -13.94 -22.32
C VAL A 415 7.26 -13.05 -23.55
N ASN A 416 6.19 -12.25 -23.58
CA ASN A 416 5.86 -11.38 -24.72
C ASN A 416 5.85 -12.11 -26.07
N GLY A 417 5.28 -13.34 -26.09
CA GLY A 417 5.19 -14.19 -27.28
C GLY A 417 6.50 -14.89 -27.66
N GLN A 418 7.58 -14.75 -26.90
CA GLN A 418 8.84 -15.43 -27.14
C GLN A 418 8.96 -16.64 -26.20
N GLN A 419 9.01 -17.85 -26.79
CA GLN A 419 9.07 -19.08 -26.02
C GLN A 419 10.42 -19.24 -25.31
N LEU A 420 10.38 -19.59 -24.03
CA LEU A 420 11.55 -19.85 -23.21
C LEU A 420 12.11 -21.25 -23.48
N PRO A 421 13.45 -21.41 -23.63
CA PRO A 421 14.05 -22.71 -23.91
C PRO A 421 13.85 -23.69 -22.75
N ALA A 422 13.22 -24.83 -22.99
CA ALA A 422 13.07 -25.87 -21.97
C ALA A 422 14.41 -26.44 -21.47
N SER A 423 15.47 -26.35 -22.27
CA SER A 423 16.82 -26.82 -21.92
C SER A 423 17.50 -25.99 -20.83
N THR A 424 17.08 -24.77 -20.61
CA THR A 424 17.65 -23.85 -19.60
C THR A 424 16.86 -23.82 -18.30
N ARG A 425 15.69 -24.49 -18.27
CA ARG A 425 14.85 -24.47 -17.09
C ARG A 425 15.49 -25.21 -15.92
N THR A 426 15.35 -24.65 -14.72
CA THR A 426 15.64 -25.33 -13.46
C THR A 426 14.37 -25.95 -12.88
N TRP A 427 14.56 -26.96 -12.04
CA TRP A 427 13.47 -27.66 -11.40
C TRP A 427 13.80 -27.89 -9.93
N ASP A 428 13.10 -27.21 -9.05
CA ASP A 428 13.26 -27.31 -7.61
C ASP A 428 11.98 -27.95 -7.02
N PRO A 429 11.95 -29.26 -6.77
CA PRO A 429 10.81 -29.90 -6.11
C PRO A 429 10.79 -29.46 -4.64
N VAL A 430 9.65 -28.91 -4.21
CA VAL A 430 9.44 -28.50 -2.83
C VAL A 430 8.19 -29.21 -2.32
N GLY A 431 8.34 -30.06 -1.30
CA GLY A 431 7.24 -30.90 -0.83
C GLY A 431 6.90 -32.08 -1.77
N TYR A 432 5.70 -32.64 -1.59
CA TYR A 432 5.30 -33.89 -2.26
C TYR A 432 4.63 -33.67 -3.63
N SER A 433 4.04 -32.51 -3.87
CA SER A 433 3.15 -32.29 -5.00
C SER A 433 3.37 -31.00 -5.79
N TYR A 434 4.39 -30.23 -5.49
CA TYR A 434 4.64 -28.96 -6.19
C TYR A 434 6.12 -28.74 -6.49
N ALA A 435 6.39 -27.88 -7.46
CA ALA A 435 7.73 -27.49 -7.84
C ALA A 435 7.82 -26.02 -8.21
N TRP A 436 8.96 -25.43 -7.95
CA TRP A 436 9.37 -24.19 -8.58
C TRP A 436 10.09 -24.51 -9.88
N ILE A 437 9.61 -23.95 -10.99
CA ILE A 437 10.25 -24.02 -12.29
C ILE A 437 10.88 -22.67 -12.58
N GLY A 438 12.21 -22.63 -12.72
CA GLY A 438 12.97 -21.42 -12.95
C GLY A 438 13.46 -21.32 -14.40
N TYR A 439 13.39 -20.13 -14.99
CA TYR A 439 13.91 -19.81 -16.33
C TYR A 439 14.87 -18.62 -16.23
N PRO A 440 16.16 -18.82 -16.53
CA PRO A 440 17.08 -17.69 -16.68
C PRO A 440 16.71 -16.91 -17.95
N LEU A 441 16.42 -15.61 -17.80
CA LEU A 441 15.99 -14.72 -18.86
C LEU A 441 17.17 -13.88 -19.37
N TRP A 442 18.12 -14.50 -20.07
CA TRP A 442 19.26 -13.76 -20.59
C TRP A 442 19.04 -13.23 -22.01
N GLU A 443 18.45 -14.03 -22.87
CA GLU A 443 18.19 -13.67 -24.27
C GLU A 443 16.81 -12.96 -24.41
N ILE A 444 15.83 -13.40 -23.63
CA ILE A 444 14.45 -12.91 -23.65
C ILE A 444 14.22 -12.14 -22.34
N LEU A 445 14.43 -10.81 -22.36
CA LEU A 445 14.22 -9.96 -21.20
C LEU A 445 12.82 -9.35 -21.20
N PRO A 446 12.19 -9.20 -20.02
CA PRO A 446 11.04 -8.34 -19.87
C PRO A 446 11.36 -6.92 -20.33
N GLN A 447 10.39 -6.27 -20.96
CA GLN A 447 10.44 -4.85 -21.30
C GLN A 447 9.96 -3.99 -20.14
N SER A 448 10.28 -2.71 -20.16
CA SER A 448 9.72 -1.75 -19.22
C SER A 448 8.21 -1.61 -19.40
N GLY A 449 7.44 -1.74 -18.33
CA GLY A 449 5.97 -1.75 -18.33
C GLY A 449 5.35 -3.14 -18.24
N PRO A 450 4.16 -3.35 -18.83
CA PRO A 450 3.45 -4.62 -18.76
C PRO A 450 4.12 -5.69 -19.64
N ASN A 451 4.28 -6.89 -19.08
CA ASN A 451 4.80 -8.06 -19.78
C ASN A 451 3.80 -9.20 -19.70
N THR A 452 3.47 -9.81 -20.84
CA THR A 452 2.61 -10.98 -20.89
C THR A 452 3.45 -12.24 -20.69
N ILE A 453 3.09 -13.01 -19.67
CA ILE A 453 3.64 -14.35 -19.42
C ILE A 453 2.55 -15.35 -19.75
N GLU A 454 2.83 -16.24 -20.69
CA GLU A 454 1.93 -17.32 -21.09
C GLU A 454 2.49 -18.65 -20.61
N VAL A 455 1.63 -19.49 -20.05
CA VAL A 455 1.95 -20.83 -19.58
C VAL A 455 1.02 -21.83 -20.27
N VAL A 456 1.59 -22.79 -20.95
CA VAL A 456 0.87 -23.78 -21.75
C VAL A 456 1.18 -25.19 -21.26
N LEU A 457 0.16 -25.95 -20.85
CA LEU A 457 0.29 -27.38 -20.56
C LEU A 457 -0.04 -28.17 -21.82
N ARG A 458 0.98 -28.62 -22.55
CA ARG A 458 0.82 -29.34 -23.79
C ARG A 458 0.34 -30.78 -23.61
N SER A 459 0.91 -31.47 -22.64
CA SER A 459 0.55 -32.87 -22.38
C SER A 459 0.87 -33.23 -20.92
N ARG A 460 0.15 -34.26 -20.45
CA ARG A 460 0.33 -34.85 -19.13
C ARG A 460 0.28 -36.38 -19.24
N PRO A 461 1.09 -37.15 -18.48
CA PRO A 461 0.97 -38.60 -18.39
C PRO A 461 -0.45 -39.02 -17.99
N ALA A 462 -1.02 -39.98 -18.76
CA ALA A 462 -2.42 -40.40 -18.59
C ALA A 462 -2.75 -40.98 -17.20
N GLN A 463 -1.74 -41.45 -16.47
CA GLN A 463 -1.90 -41.99 -15.11
C GLN A 463 -1.91 -40.91 -14.03
N LEU A 464 -1.59 -39.66 -14.37
CA LEU A 464 -1.64 -38.52 -13.42
C LEU A 464 -3.01 -37.83 -13.49
N GLY A 465 -3.69 -37.78 -12.37
CA GLY A 465 -4.98 -37.11 -12.24
C GLY A 465 -4.89 -35.75 -11.48
N GLY A 466 -6.03 -35.07 -11.41
CA GLY A 466 -6.19 -33.79 -10.69
C GLY A 466 -5.72 -32.57 -11.49
N PRO A 467 -6.12 -31.38 -11.07
CA PRO A 467 -5.73 -30.15 -11.73
C PRO A 467 -4.25 -29.82 -11.48
N ILE A 468 -3.62 -29.18 -12.45
CA ILE A 468 -2.34 -28.48 -12.28
C ILE A 468 -2.66 -27.02 -12.07
N THR A 469 -2.06 -26.41 -11.05
CA THR A 469 -2.33 -25.01 -10.71
C THR A 469 -1.03 -24.20 -10.69
N LEU A 470 -0.97 -23.15 -11.50
CA LEU A 470 0.03 -22.11 -11.35
C LEU A 470 -0.37 -21.24 -10.15
N ALA A 471 0.33 -21.44 -9.04
CA ALA A 471 0.02 -20.81 -7.77
C ALA A 471 0.69 -19.44 -7.60
N GLU A 472 1.97 -19.33 -8.00
CA GLU A 472 2.76 -18.11 -7.82
C GLU A 472 3.68 -17.88 -9.03
N ALA A 473 3.99 -16.60 -9.29
CA ALA A 473 4.95 -16.19 -10.30
C ALA A 473 5.84 -15.06 -9.76
N GLU A 474 7.15 -15.22 -9.89
CA GLU A 474 8.17 -14.33 -9.36
C GLU A 474 9.23 -14.03 -10.42
N LEU A 475 9.77 -12.82 -10.41
CA LEU A 475 10.88 -12.40 -11.24
C LEU A 475 11.98 -11.78 -10.39
N PHE A 476 13.13 -12.41 -10.33
CA PHE A 476 14.31 -11.92 -9.65
C PHE A 476 15.21 -11.19 -10.64
N VAL A 477 15.63 -9.98 -10.27
CA VAL A 477 16.55 -9.18 -11.06
C VAL A 477 17.73 -8.78 -10.19
N ASP A 478 18.93 -9.21 -10.57
CA ASP A 478 20.17 -8.85 -9.91
C ASP A 478 21.02 -7.95 -10.80
N PHE A 479 21.61 -6.95 -10.18
CA PHE A 479 22.46 -5.97 -10.84
C PHE A 479 23.92 -6.15 -10.44
N VAL A 480 24.82 -5.74 -11.33
CA VAL A 480 26.25 -5.62 -11.03
C VAL A 480 26.46 -4.41 -10.11
N GLN A 481 26.76 -4.66 -8.86
CA GLN A 481 26.90 -3.61 -7.85
C GLN A 481 28.17 -2.76 -8.04
N GLN A 482 29.27 -3.35 -8.53
CA GLN A 482 30.53 -2.66 -8.75
C GLN A 482 31.07 -2.99 -10.13
N ARG A 483 31.45 -1.96 -10.89
CA ARG A 483 32.19 -2.11 -12.14
C ARG A 483 33.70 -2.33 -11.93
N ASN A 484 34.16 -2.35 -10.70
CA ASN A 484 35.58 -2.48 -10.41
C ASN A 484 36.07 -3.83 -10.90
N ARG A 485 36.85 -3.80 -11.96
CA ARG A 485 37.89 -4.82 -12.15
C ARG A 485 38.73 -4.76 -10.88
N SER A 486 38.66 -5.80 -10.08
CA SER A 486 39.59 -5.94 -8.98
C SER A 486 41.02 -5.77 -9.57
N PRO A 487 41.89 -4.94 -8.97
CA PRO A 487 43.27 -4.93 -9.42
C PRO A 487 43.94 -6.31 -9.29
N PHE A 488 43.28 -7.25 -8.61
CA PHE A 488 43.70 -8.64 -8.46
C PHE A 488 43.19 -9.58 -9.56
N ASP A 489 42.23 -9.18 -10.40
CA ASP A 489 41.76 -9.98 -11.55
C ASP A 489 42.81 -10.06 -12.69
N GLN A 490 43.92 -9.37 -12.55
CA GLN A 490 45.04 -9.46 -13.47
C GLN A 490 45.99 -10.64 -13.16
N TRP A 491 45.72 -11.41 -12.08
CA TRP A 491 46.55 -12.48 -11.59
C TRP A 491 45.89 -13.87 -11.67
N SER A 492 44.72 -13.99 -12.29
CA SER A 492 44.03 -15.26 -12.53
C SER A 492 44.14 -15.72 -13.97
#